data_51d32ba1fe6b2607f57de9f6ff59beec
#
_entry.id   51d32ba1fe6b2607f57de9f6ff59beec
#
_cell.length_a   1.000
_cell.length_b   1.000
_cell.length_c   1.000
_cell.angle_alpha   90.00
_cell.angle_beta   90.00
_cell.angle_gamma   90.00
#
_symmetry.space_group_name_H-M   'P 1'
#
loop_
_entity.id
_entity.type
_entity.pdbx_description
1 polymer ?
#
loop_
_entity_poly.entity_id
_entity_poly.type
_entity_poly.pdbx_seq_one_letter_code
_entity_poly.pdbx_strand_id
1 'polypeptide(L)'
;MTYLGKRIRIERIKNRNTGRTVIVPMDHGISMGPIDGLKDMKDAIQKVAEGGANAIVEHKGLVGEGHRGKGKDIGLIIHLSASTSLSPYPNVKTLVCTVEEAIKLGADAVSIHVNLGNGQEKEMLHDFGHVSNEARIWGIPLLAMIYPRGEKIKDEYDVNAVKHAARVGREMGADIVKVSYTGSVETFKEVVSGCSIPVVIAGGPKMDSDRDILEMVKGSIDAGGAGVSIGRNVFQ
;
A
#
# COMPACT_ATOMS: atom_id res chain seq x y z
N MET A 1 -23.74 -10.21 0.28
CA MET A 1 -24.13 -8.97 -0.41
C MET A 1 -23.01 -7.91 -0.51
N THR A 2 -21.95 -8.00 0.25
CA THR A 2 -20.83 -7.03 0.26
C THR A 2 -19.87 -7.11 -0.94
N TYR A 3 -19.91 -8.22 -1.68
CA TYR A 3 -18.99 -8.45 -2.79
C TYR A 3 -19.14 -7.50 -3.98
N LEU A 4 -20.37 -7.06 -4.30
CA LEU A 4 -20.58 -6.17 -5.45
C LEU A 4 -19.98 -4.78 -5.19
N GLY A 5 -20.22 -4.19 -4.01
CA GLY A 5 -19.66 -2.88 -3.64
C GLY A 5 -18.14 -2.89 -3.67
N LYS A 6 -17.52 -3.94 -3.13
CA LYS A 6 -16.07 -4.13 -3.16
C LYS A 6 -15.53 -4.25 -4.59
N ARG A 7 -16.21 -5.01 -5.48
CA ARG A 7 -15.83 -5.15 -6.89
C ARG A 7 -15.90 -3.82 -7.64
N ILE A 8 -16.95 -3.02 -7.40
CA ILE A 8 -17.09 -1.70 -8.03
C ILE A 8 -15.97 -0.76 -7.55
N ARG A 9 -15.67 -0.75 -6.24
CA ARG A 9 -14.62 0.12 -5.69
C ARG A 9 -13.22 -0.27 -6.16
N ILE A 10 -12.94 -1.57 -6.31
CA ILE A 10 -11.60 -2.01 -6.75
C ILE A 10 -11.27 -1.54 -8.17
N GLU A 11 -12.30 -1.31 -9.02
CA GLU A 11 -12.12 -0.75 -10.36
C GLU A 11 -11.69 0.73 -10.35
N ARG A 12 -11.83 1.41 -9.21
CA ARG A 12 -11.37 2.79 -9.01
C ARG A 12 -9.87 2.87 -8.76
N ILE A 13 -9.29 1.81 -8.20
CA ILE A 13 -7.88 1.76 -7.79
C ILE A 13 -7.01 0.87 -8.69
N LYS A 14 -7.57 0.28 -9.74
CA LYS A 14 -6.81 -0.51 -10.73
C LYS A 14 -7.38 -0.35 -12.14
N ASN A 15 -6.58 -0.67 -13.13
CA ASN A 15 -7.00 -0.69 -14.52
C ASN A 15 -7.89 -1.92 -14.78
N ARG A 16 -9.13 -1.68 -15.20
CA ARG A 16 -10.14 -2.72 -15.41
C ARG A 16 -9.76 -3.73 -16.50
N ASN A 17 -9.09 -3.26 -17.57
CA ASN A 17 -8.79 -4.11 -18.73
C ASN A 17 -7.57 -5.01 -18.47
N THR A 18 -6.56 -4.50 -17.78
CA THR A 18 -5.32 -5.24 -17.51
C THR A 18 -5.33 -5.94 -16.16
N GLY A 19 -6.20 -5.53 -15.23
CA GLY A 19 -6.18 -5.97 -13.85
C GLY A 19 -5.00 -5.46 -13.03
N ARG A 20 -4.14 -4.62 -13.61
CA ARG A 20 -2.93 -4.05 -12.98
C ARG A 20 -3.21 -2.71 -12.33
N THR A 21 -2.31 -2.29 -11.42
CA THR A 21 -2.43 -1.02 -10.74
C THR A 21 -1.09 -0.31 -10.60
N VAL A 22 -1.14 1.02 -10.69
CA VAL A 22 -0.07 1.93 -10.28
C VAL A 22 -0.62 2.76 -9.12
N ILE A 23 -0.16 2.48 -7.91
CA ILE A 23 -0.54 3.19 -6.70
C ILE A 23 0.64 4.06 -6.28
N VAL A 24 0.40 5.33 -5.94
CA VAL A 24 1.43 6.23 -5.43
C VAL A 24 1.13 6.57 -3.96
N PRO A 25 1.82 5.93 -2.99
CA PRO A 25 1.68 6.28 -1.58
C PRO A 25 2.27 7.66 -1.30
N MET A 26 1.48 8.50 -0.65
CA MET A 26 1.81 9.85 -0.20
C MET A 26 1.63 10.01 1.33
N ASP A 27 1.52 8.89 2.03
CA ASP A 27 1.31 8.77 3.48
C ASP A 27 2.60 8.94 4.32
N HIS A 28 3.71 9.33 3.68
CA HIS A 28 5.03 9.42 4.31
C HIS A 28 5.16 10.55 5.33
N GLY A 29 4.39 11.62 5.20
CA GLY A 29 4.50 12.83 6.03
C GLY A 29 4.34 12.57 7.52
N ILE A 30 3.44 11.68 7.93
CA ILE A 30 3.26 11.33 9.35
C ILE A 30 4.49 10.62 9.92
N SER A 31 5.16 9.84 9.11
CA SER A 31 6.35 9.08 9.54
C SER A 31 7.63 9.91 9.50
N MET A 32 7.79 10.77 8.50
CA MET A 32 9.06 11.41 8.17
C MET A 32 9.03 12.94 8.25
N GLY A 33 7.85 13.55 8.49
CA GLY A 33 7.66 14.99 8.42
C GLY A 33 7.45 15.48 6.97
N PRO A 34 7.56 16.79 6.71
CA PRO A 34 7.36 17.39 5.40
C PRO A 34 8.56 17.10 4.49
N ILE A 35 8.51 15.99 3.77
CA ILE A 35 9.57 15.58 2.83
C ILE A 35 9.42 16.24 1.46
N ASP A 36 10.52 16.30 0.73
CA ASP A 36 10.52 16.82 -0.63
C ASP A 36 9.56 16.01 -1.52
N GLY A 37 8.89 16.72 -2.42
CA GLY A 37 7.85 16.18 -3.28
C GLY A 37 6.46 16.05 -2.63
N LEU A 38 6.35 16.15 -1.30
CA LEU A 38 5.07 16.12 -0.57
C LEU A 38 4.81 17.35 0.30
N LYS A 39 5.57 18.45 0.12
CA LYS A 39 5.32 19.73 0.82
C LYS A 39 4.06 20.42 0.32
N ASP A 40 3.80 20.32 -0.99
CA ASP A 40 2.57 20.74 -1.63
C ASP A 40 1.84 19.48 -2.11
N MET A 41 0.93 18.99 -1.29
CA MET A 41 0.18 17.76 -1.57
C MET A 41 -0.73 17.92 -2.77
N LYS A 42 -1.34 19.09 -2.95
CA LYS A 42 -2.24 19.37 -4.07
C LYS A 42 -1.52 19.28 -5.41
N ASP A 43 -0.37 19.92 -5.54
CA ASP A 43 0.46 19.85 -6.75
C ASP A 43 0.95 18.42 -7.01
N ALA A 44 1.43 17.73 -5.95
CA ALA A 44 1.92 16.37 -6.06
C ALA A 44 0.82 15.40 -6.54
N ILE A 45 -0.38 15.47 -5.96
CA ILE A 45 -1.51 14.62 -6.35
C ILE A 45 -1.94 14.92 -7.79
N GLN A 46 -1.97 16.20 -8.19
CA GLN A 46 -2.32 16.55 -9.56
C GLN A 46 -1.34 15.97 -10.56
N LYS A 47 -0.03 16.12 -10.34
CA LYS A 47 1.01 15.55 -11.21
C LYS A 47 0.92 14.02 -11.32
N VAL A 48 0.68 13.34 -10.21
CA VAL A 48 0.53 11.88 -10.18
C VAL A 48 -0.73 11.43 -10.95
N ALA A 49 -1.83 12.18 -10.83
CA ALA A 49 -3.05 11.91 -11.56
C ALA A 49 -2.89 12.15 -13.07
N GLU A 50 -2.22 13.24 -13.47
CA GLU A 50 -1.87 13.54 -14.86
C GLU A 50 -0.92 12.49 -15.45
N GLY A 51 0.00 11.97 -14.63
CA GLY A 51 0.89 10.85 -14.98
C GLY A 51 0.19 9.50 -15.17
N GLY A 52 -1.13 9.42 -14.90
CA GLY A 52 -1.94 8.23 -15.17
C GLY A 52 -1.90 7.18 -14.07
N ALA A 53 -1.50 7.50 -12.85
CA ALA A 53 -1.62 6.59 -11.73
C ALA A 53 -3.09 6.22 -11.47
N ASN A 54 -3.32 4.99 -10.99
CA ASN A 54 -4.66 4.51 -10.69
C ASN A 54 -5.17 5.02 -9.34
N ALA A 55 -4.29 5.12 -8.35
CA ALA A 55 -4.67 5.54 -7.00
C ALA A 55 -3.51 6.18 -6.25
N ILE A 56 -3.86 6.98 -5.24
CA ILE A 56 -2.95 7.48 -4.21
C ILE A 56 -3.29 6.85 -2.86
N VAL A 57 -2.31 6.85 -1.94
CA VAL A 57 -2.53 6.53 -0.53
C VAL A 57 -2.17 7.75 0.29
N GLU A 58 -3.09 8.20 1.14
CA GLU A 58 -2.86 9.33 2.02
C GLU A 58 -3.54 9.14 3.38
N HIS A 59 -3.20 9.98 4.34
CA HIS A 59 -3.88 10.03 5.63
C HIS A 59 -5.09 10.95 5.59
N LYS A 60 -6.07 10.67 6.46
CA LYS A 60 -7.38 11.35 6.54
C LYS A 60 -7.33 12.88 6.55
N GLY A 61 -6.30 13.47 7.13
CA GLY A 61 -6.16 14.93 7.22
C GLY A 61 -5.79 15.61 5.90
N LEU A 62 -5.41 14.86 4.86
CA LEU A 62 -4.97 15.40 3.57
C LEU A 62 -5.96 15.18 2.43
N VAL A 63 -7.06 14.49 2.68
CA VAL A 63 -8.05 14.11 1.65
C VAL A 63 -8.56 15.30 0.84
N GLY A 64 -8.77 16.46 1.51
CA GLY A 64 -9.22 17.68 0.85
C GLY A 64 -8.21 18.31 -0.11
N GLU A 65 -6.92 18.01 0.02
CA GLU A 65 -5.87 18.58 -0.82
C GLU A 65 -5.89 18.03 -2.24
N GLY A 66 -6.29 16.77 -2.41
CA GLY A 66 -6.29 16.08 -3.70
C GLY A 66 -7.63 16.08 -4.41
N HIS A 67 -8.69 16.52 -3.76
CA HIS A 67 -10.01 16.49 -4.37
C HIS A 67 -10.15 17.57 -5.46
N ARG A 68 -10.43 17.15 -6.68
CA ARG A 68 -10.58 18.03 -7.84
C ARG A 68 -12.03 18.34 -8.11
N GLY A 69 -12.32 19.59 -8.38
CA GLY A 69 -13.68 20.06 -8.68
C GLY A 69 -14.18 19.71 -10.08
N LYS A 70 -13.35 19.05 -10.93
CA LYS A 70 -13.73 18.68 -12.30
C LYS A 70 -12.97 17.45 -12.79
N GLY A 71 -13.57 16.72 -13.72
CA GLY A 71 -13.01 15.48 -14.26
C GLY A 71 -13.21 14.30 -13.31
N LYS A 72 -12.59 13.18 -13.63
CA LYS A 72 -12.60 11.98 -12.78
C LYS A 72 -11.45 12.06 -11.79
N ASP A 73 -11.75 11.97 -10.51
CA ASP A 73 -10.72 11.90 -9.48
C ASP A 73 -9.91 10.61 -9.57
N ILE A 74 -8.63 10.69 -9.19
CA ILE A 74 -7.77 9.54 -8.94
C ILE A 74 -8.37 8.68 -7.83
N GLY A 75 -8.17 7.36 -7.85
CA GLY A 75 -8.62 6.47 -6.78
C GLY A 75 -8.01 6.87 -5.44
N LEU A 76 -8.83 6.91 -4.40
CA LEU A 76 -8.43 7.32 -3.06
C LEU A 76 -8.32 6.11 -2.12
N ILE A 77 -7.13 5.86 -1.59
CA ILE A 77 -6.88 4.88 -0.53
C ILE A 77 -6.51 5.63 0.74
N ILE A 78 -7.33 5.52 1.79
CA ILE A 78 -7.01 6.13 3.09
C ILE A 78 -6.22 5.14 3.94
N HIS A 79 -5.03 5.58 4.40
CA HIS A 79 -4.17 4.78 5.27
C HIS A 79 -4.62 4.90 6.73
N LEU A 80 -4.93 3.74 7.34
CA LEU A 80 -5.57 3.69 8.65
C LEU A 80 -4.60 3.61 9.82
N SER A 81 -3.34 3.23 9.58
CA SER A 81 -2.34 3.04 10.65
C SER A 81 -1.16 3.98 10.51
N ALA A 82 -0.54 4.34 11.61
CA ALA A 82 0.58 5.28 11.63
C ALA A 82 1.60 4.96 12.71
N SER A 83 2.81 5.48 12.51
CA SER A 83 3.85 5.71 13.50
C SER A 83 4.77 6.81 13.01
N THR A 84 5.55 7.40 13.89
CA THR A 84 6.53 8.45 13.54
C THR A 84 7.95 7.95 13.73
N SER A 85 8.90 8.52 12.97
CA SER A 85 10.33 8.28 13.19
C SER A 85 10.86 8.86 14.51
N LEU A 86 10.06 9.70 15.18
CA LEU A 86 10.37 10.24 16.51
C LEU A 86 10.10 9.23 17.63
N SER A 87 9.32 8.17 17.34
CA SER A 87 9.05 7.11 18.31
C SER A 87 10.28 6.25 18.53
N PRO A 88 10.55 5.77 19.76
CA PRO A 88 11.56 4.74 20.01
C PRO A 88 11.21 3.40 19.29
N TYR A 89 9.95 3.24 18.87
CA TYR A 89 9.45 2.04 18.17
C TYR A 89 8.81 2.41 16.82
N PRO A 90 9.56 2.92 15.82
CA PRO A 90 9.01 3.43 14.58
C PRO A 90 8.36 2.33 13.70
N ASN A 91 8.69 1.07 13.97
CA ASN A 91 8.12 -0.08 13.27
C ASN A 91 6.78 -0.56 13.88
N VAL A 92 6.38 -0.02 15.03
CA VAL A 92 5.09 -0.34 15.65
C VAL A 92 4.04 0.62 15.12
N LYS A 93 3.07 0.08 14.40
CA LYS A 93 1.96 0.85 13.82
C LYS A 93 0.73 0.74 14.72
N THR A 94 -0.03 1.82 14.81
CA THR A 94 -1.31 1.85 15.52
C THR A 94 -2.39 2.45 14.66
N LEU A 95 -3.65 2.09 14.89
CA LEU A 95 -4.79 2.66 14.16
C LEU A 95 -5.00 4.13 14.55
N VAL A 96 -5.16 4.99 13.54
CA VAL A 96 -5.41 6.43 13.66
C VAL A 96 -6.65 6.88 12.89
N CYS A 97 -7.27 5.95 12.16
CA CYS A 97 -8.50 6.19 11.39
C CYS A 97 -9.31 4.88 11.36
N THR A 98 -10.63 4.99 11.41
CA THR A 98 -11.53 3.84 11.26
C THR A 98 -11.94 3.66 9.80
N VAL A 99 -12.41 2.45 9.46
CA VAL A 99 -12.96 2.17 8.12
C VAL A 99 -14.18 3.04 7.84
N GLU A 100 -15.04 3.23 8.84
CA GLU A 100 -16.22 4.09 8.71
C GLU A 100 -15.85 5.56 8.43
N GLU A 101 -14.87 6.11 9.17
CA GLU A 101 -14.36 7.47 8.93
C GLU A 101 -13.80 7.61 7.52
N ALA A 102 -13.00 6.63 7.06
CA ALA A 102 -12.45 6.62 5.71
C ALA A 102 -13.54 6.63 4.63
N ILE A 103 -14.61 5.85 4.82
CA ILE A 103 -15.75 5.84 3.88
C ILE A 103 -16.45 7.19 3.85
N LYS A 104 -16.68 7.84 4.99
CA LYS A 104 -17.28 9.18 5.07
C LYS A 104 -16.44 10.25 4.39
N LEU A 105 -15.12 10.05 4.34
CA LEU A 105 -14.18 10.91 3.62
C LEU A 105 -14.08 10.59 2.11
N GLY A 106 -14.80 9.58 1.62
CA GLY A 106 -14.87 9.25 0.20
C GLY A 106 -13.86 8.21 -0.28
N ALA A 107 -13.27 7.42 0.62
CA ALA A 107 -12.31 6.38 0.25
C ALA A 107 -12.88 5.34 -0.73
N ASP A 108 -12.14 5.06 -1.79
CA ASP A 108 -12.37 3.92 -2.69
C ASP A 108 -11.82 2.61 -2.10
N ALA A 109 -10.77 2.72 -1.28
CA ALA A 109 -10.17 1.62 -0.52
C ALA A 109 -9.54 2.13 0.77
N VAL A 110 -9.20 1.21 1.66
CA VAL A 110 -8.42 1.51 2.87
C VAL A 110 -7.12 0.70 2.87
N SER A 111 -6.14 1.16 3.63
CA SER A 111 -4.88 0.42 3.79
C SER A 111 -4.44 0.34 5.24
N ILE A 112 -3.71 -0.72 5.56
CA ILE A 112 -3.08 -0.95 6.87
C ILE A 112 -1.63 -1.38 6.67
N HIS A 113 -0.77 -1.04 7.62
CA HIS A 113 0.64 -1.44 7.62
C HIS A 113 0.94 -2.34 8.81
N VAL A 114 1.52 -3.50 8.56
CA VAL A 114 1.96 -4.47 9.56
C VAL A 114 3.42 -4.80 9.33
N ASN A 115 4.23 -4.71 10.38
CA ASN A 115 5.62 -5.17 10.38
C ASN A 115 5.72 -6.47 11.17
N LEU A 116 6.14 -7.55 10.51
CA LEU A 116 6.29 -8.87 11.10
C LEU A 116 7.68 -9.05 11.74
N GLY A 117 7.75 -9.84 12.79
CA GLY A 117 9.01 -10.21 13.45
C GLY A 117 9.47 -9.27 14.55
N ASN A 118 8.66 -8.28 14.94
CA ASN A 118 8.94 -7.40 16.08
C ASN A 118 8.12 -7.77 17.33
N GLY A 119 8.52 -7.25 18.49
CA GLY A 119 7.90 -7.59 19.76
C GLY A 119 6.42 -7.18 19.90
N GLN A 120 5.94 -6.24 19.10
CA GLN A 120 4.54 -5.76 19.08
C GLN A 120 3.75 -6.23 17.86
N GLU A 121 4.19 -7.30 17.20
CA GLU A 121 3.47 -7.89 16.06
C GLU A 121 2.04 -8.27 16.40
N LYS A 122 1.82 -8.76 17.64
CA LYS A 122 0.51 -9.17 18.13
C LYS A 122 -0.54 -8.05 18.02
N GLU A 123 -0.19 -6.85 18.42
CA GLU A 123 -1.06 -5.67 18.39
C GLU A 123 -1.38 -5.26 16.96
N MET A 124 -0.38 -5.28 16.06
CA MET A 124 -0.59 -4.95 14.65
C MET A 124 -1.43 -6.01 13.92
N LEU A 125 -1.29 -7.29 14.26
CA LEU A 125 -2.15 -8.36 13.73
C LEU A 125 -3.57 -8.26 14.27
N HIS A 126 -3.76 -7.87 15.52
CA HIS A 126 -5.08 -7.59 16.11
C HIS A 126 -5.76 -6.45 15.36
N ASP A 127 -5.06 -5.33 15.13
CA ASP A 127 -5.55 -4.18 14.38
C ASP A 127 -5.90 -4.58 12.94
N PHE A 128 -5.06 -5.41 12.30
CA PHE A 128 -5.34 -5.92 10.96
C PHE A 128 -6.63 -6.75 10.92
N GLY A 129 -6.82 -7.65 11.88
CA GLY A 129 -8.04 -8.45 11.99
C GLY A 129 -9.28 -7.58 12.15
N HIS A 130 -9.20 -6.54 12.98
CA HIS A 130 -10.28 -5.58 13.17
C HIS A 130 -10.60 -4.84 11.85
N VAL A 131 -9.61 -4.23 11.21
CA VAL A 131 -9.78 -3.51 9.94
C VAL A 131 -10.30 -4.42 8.82
N SER A 132 -9.80 -5.65 8.72
CA SER A 132 -10.25 -6.63 7.73
C SER A 132 -11.74 -6.97 7.90
N ASN A 133 -12.19 -7.15 9.15
CA ASN A 133 -13.60 -7.40 9.45
C ASN A 133 -14.47 -6.20 9.06
N GLU A 134 -14.10 -4.98 9.47
CA GLU A 134 -14.81 -3.75 9.13
C GLU A 134 -14.85 -3.53 7.60
N ALA A 135 -13.73 -3.70 6.92
CA ALA A 135 -13.64 -3.58 5.46
C ALA A 135 -14.57 -4.57 4.73
N ARG A 136 -14.73 -5.78 5.29
CA ARG A 136 -15.66 -6.79 4.78
C ARG A 136 -17.11 -6.37 5.02
N ILE A 137 -17.44 -5.86 6.21
CA ILE A 137 -18.81 -5.40 6.56
C ILE A 137 -19.23 -4.27 5.61
N TRP A 138 -18.38 -3.28 5.43
CA TRP A 138 -18.65 -2.11 4.59
C TRP A 138 -18.46 -2.34 3.09
N GLY A 139 -17.93 -3.49 2.68
CA GLY A 139 -17.67 -3.80 1.28
C GLY A 139 -16.66 -2.84 0.63
N ILE A 140 -15.62 -2.46 1.37
CA ILE A 140 -14.51 -1.63 0.89
C ILE A 140 -13.27 -2.50 0.68
N PRO A 141 -12.47 -2.29 -0.40
CA PRO A 141 -11.21 -3.00 -0.59
C PRO A 141 -10.16 -2.66 0.47
N LEU A 142 -9.37 -3.65 0.86
CA LEU A 142 -8.28 -3.52 1.81
C LEU A 142 -6.93 -3.82 1.14
N LEU A 143 -6.04 -2.83 1.11
CA LEU A 143 -4.64 -2.95 0.76
C LEU A 143 -3.82 -3.18 2.05
N ALA A 144 -3.20 -4.35 2.19
CA ALA A 144 -2.30 -4.63 3.31
C ALA A 144 -0.84 -4.42 2.91
N MET A 145 -0.16 -3.50 3.58
CA MET A 145 1.28 -3.27 3.45
C MET A 145 1.98 -4.10 4.52
N ILE A 146 2.66 -5.18 4.13
CA ILE A 146 3.25 -6.12 5.09
C ILE A 146 4.72 -6.31 4.81
N TYR A 147 5.53 -6.05 5.81
CA TYR A 147 6.98 -6.13 5.71
C TYR A 147 7.57 -6.98 6.84
N PRO A 148 8.53 -7.85 6.52
CA PRO A 148 9.34 -8.52 7.55
C PRO A 148 10.34 -7.49 8.11
N ARG A 149 9.98 -6.85 9.24
CA ARG A 149 10.76 -5.79 9.90
C ARG A 149 10.67 -5.92 11.43
N GLY A 150 11.65 -6.58 12.01
CA GLY A 150 11.73 -6.77 13.45
C GLY A 150 13.08 -7.32 13.85
N GLU A 151 13.28 -7.49 15.13
CA GLU A 151 14.57 -7.88 15.73
C GLU A 151 15.05 -9.26 15.27
N LYS A 152 14.13 -10.12 14.83
CA LYS A 152 14.45 -11.46 14.33
C LYS A 152 14.67 -11.50 12.82
N ILE A 153 14.42 -10.40 12.11
CA ILE A 153 14.53 -10.31 10.66
C ILE A 153 15.92 -9.79 10.30
N LYS A 154 16.72 -10.61 9.63
CA LYS A 154 18.06 -10.24 9.18
C LYS A 154 18.05 -9.49 7.85
N ASP A 155 17.09 -9.83 6.97
CA ASP A 155 16.94 -9.24 5.64
C ASP A 155 15.44 -9.10 5.33
N GLU A 156 14.98 -7.87 5.12
CA GLU A 156 13.59 -7.58 4.78
C GLU A 156 13.23 -7.94 3.32
N TYR A 157 14.23 -8.33 2.51
CA TYR A 157 14.08 -8.77 1.12
C TYR A 157 14.22 -10.29 0.96
N ASP A 158 14.48 -11.03 2.06
CA ASP A 158 14.56 -12.49 2.02
C ASP A 158 13.29 -13.11 1.44
N VAL A 159 13.45 -14.00 0.46
CA VAL A 159 12.32 -14.57 -0.28
C VAL A 159 11.33 -15.31 0.61
N ASN A 160 11.79 -16.03 1.62
CA ASN A 160 10.90 -16.77 2.53
C ASN A 160 10.15 -15.83 3.48
N ALA A 161 10.83 -14.78 3.95
CA ALA A 161 10.21 -13.78 4.79
C ALA A 161 9.14 -12.97 4.01
N VAL A 162 9.44 -12.53 2.77
CA VAL A 162 8.50 -11.80 1.92
C VAL A 162 7.33 -12.69 1.48
N LYS A 163 7.60 -13.95 1.13
CA LYS A 163 6.56 -14.94 0.81
C LYS A 163 5.61 -15.17 1.98
N HIS A 164 6.16 -15.27 3.20
CA HIS A 164 5.36 -15.38 4.42
C HIS A 164 4.52 -14.12 4.65
N ALA A 165 5.11 -12.94 4.51
CA ALA A 165 4.38 -11.66 4.63
C ALA A 165 3.20 -11.58 3.65
N ALA A 166 3.41 -11.94 2.38
CA ALA A 166 2.34 -11.96 1.39
C ALA A 166 1.21 -12.95 1.78
N ARG A 167 1.58 -14.11 2.31
CA ARG A 167 0.63 -15.13 2.77
C ARG A 167 -0.18 -14.66 3.98
N VAL A 168 0.44 -14.01 4.96
CA VAL A 168 -0.26 -13.39 6.11
C VAL A 168 -1.32 -12.41 5.61
N GLY A 169 -0.97 -11.53 4.66
CA GLY A 169 -1.93 -10.59 4.08
C GLY A 169 -3.14 -11.27 3.47
N ARG A 170 -2.92 -12.34 2.73
CA ARG A 170 -4.00 -13.13 2.13
C ARG A 170 -4.89 -13.78 3.18
N GLU A 171 -4.30 -14.44 4.18
CA GLU A 171 -5.07 -15.17 5.21
C GLU A 171 -5.79 -14.24 6.18
N MET A 172 -5.26 -13.05 6.43
CA MET A 172 -5.91 -12.00 7.22
C MET A 172 -7.00 -11.23 6.45
N GLY A 173 -7.25 -11.56 5.18
CA GLY A 173 -8.40 -11.05 4.43
C GLY A 173 -8.17 -9.77 3.64
N ALA A 174 -6.92 -9.44 3.29
CA ALA A 174 -6.63 -8.38 2.33
C ALA A 174 -7.16 -8.71 0.93
N ASP A 175 -7.44 -7.68 0.14
CA ASP A 175 -7.80 -7.78 -1.28
C ASP A 175 -6.59 -7.56 -2.19
N ILE A 176 -5.62 -6.78 -1.73
CA ILE A 176 -4.32 -6.54 -2.37
C ILE A 176 -3.26 -6.58 -1.27
N VAL A 177 -2.12 -7.18 -1.56
CA VAL A 177 -0.97 -7.19 -0.65
C VAL A 177 0.19 -6.40 -1.29
N LYS A 178 0.80 -5.52 -0.50
CA LYS A 178 2.02 -4.79 -0.84
C LYS A 178 3.18 -5.35 -0.03
N VAL A 179 4.23 -5.78 -0.73
CA VAL A 179 5.46 -6.33 -0.13
C VAL A 179 6.70 -5.77 -0.81
N SER A 180 7.88 -6.04 -0.26
CA SER A 180 9.16 -5.73 -0.91
C SER A 180 9.38 -6.63 -2.13
N TYR A 181 10.06 -6.10 -3.16
CA TYR A 181 10.56 -6.92 -4.28
C TYR A 181 11.80 -7.70 -3.83
N THR A 182 11.88 -8.98 -4.15
CA THR A 182 12.95 -9.89 -3.68
C THR A 182 14.19 -9.90 -4.56
N GLY A 183 14.32 -8.95 -5.49
CA GLY A 183 15.53 -8.71 -6.26
C GLY A 183 15.59 -9.44 -7.62
N SER A 184 14.85 -10.52 -7.84
CA SER A 184 14.81 -11.21 -9.14
C SER A 184 13.40 -11.69 -9.51
N VAL A 185 13.21 -11.99 -10.80
CA VAL A 185 11.96 -12.56 -11.32
C VAL A 185 11.70 -13.94 -10.68
N GLU A 186 12.72 -14.76 -10.54
CA GLU A 186 12.64 -16.12 -10.02
C GLU A 186 12.16 -16.11 -8.57
N THR A 187 12.83 -15.33 -7.72
CA THR A 187 12.48 -15.25 -6.29
C THR A 187 11.12 -14.58 -6.07
N PHE A 188 10.79 -13.55 -6.84
CA PHE A 188 9.49 -12.89 -6.70
C PHE A 188 8.34 -13.75 -7.23
N LYS A 189 8.59 -14.62 -8.21
CA LYS A 189 7.61 -15.61 -8.68
C LYS A 189 7.19 -16.58 -7.57
N GLU A 190 8.10 -16.93 -6.65
CA GLU A 190 7.75 -17.73 -5.47
C GLU A 190 6.78 -16.97 -4.53
N VAL A 191 7.01 -15.65 -4.36
CA VAL A 191 6.11 -14.80 -3.55
C VAL A 191 4.71 -14.77 -4.16
N VAL A 192 4.62 -14.48 -5.45
CA VAL A 192 3.34 -14.40 -6.17
C VAL A 192 2.60 -15.75 -6.17
N SER A 193 3.30 -16.84 -6.43
CA SER A 193 2.69 -18.18 -6.47
C SER A 193 2.15 -18.64 -5.12
N GLY A 194 2.73 -18.13 -4.01
CA GLY A 194 2.27 -18.39 -2.64
C GLY A 194 1.07 -17.55 -2.19
N CYS A 195 0.63 -16.59 -3.01
CA CYS A 195 -0.42 -15.64 -2.65
C CYS A 195 -1.50 -15.55 -3.74
N SER A 196 -2.71 -15.99 -3.44
CA SER A 196 -3.82 -16.07 -4.41
C SER A 196 -4.59 -14.75 -4.61
N ILE A 197 -4.12 -13.65 -4.02
CA ILE A 197 -4.64 -12.29 -4.27
C ILE A 197 -3.56 -11.45 -4.98
N PRO A 198 -3.93 -10.32 -5.61
CA PRO A 198 -2.98 -9.41 -6.24
C PRO A 198 -1.84 -9.00 -5.30
N VAL A 199 -0.61 -9.19 -5.75
CA VAL A 199 0.61 -8.75 -5.06
C VAL A 199 1.20 -7.56 -5.81
N VAL A 200 1.43 -6.45 -5.12
CA VAL A 200 2.09 -5.25 -5.64
C VAL A 200 3.39 -5.01 -4.89
N ILE A 201 4.39 -4.44 -5.57
CA ILE A 201 5.68 -4.16 -4.95
C ILE A 201 5.77 -2.76 -4.36
N ALA A 202 6.52 -2.64 -3.27
CA ALA A 202 6.99 -1.38 -2.71
C ALA A 202 8.20 -0.85 -3.51
N GLY A 203 8.34 0.47 -3.59
CA GLY A 203 9.47 1.11 -4.27
C GLY A 203 10.78 1.15 -3.47
N GLY A 204 10.70 0.85 -2.17
CA GLY A 204 11.88 0.99 -1.31
C GLY A 204 12.36 2.44 -1.11
N PRO A 205 13.63 2.65 -0.74
CA PRO A 205 14.28 3.95 -0.74
C PRO A 205 14.32 4.58 -2.13
N LYS A 206 14.65 5.87 -2.22
CA LYS A 206 14.94 6.53 -3.51
C LYS A 206 16.11 5.81 -4.18
N MET A 207 15.92 5.41 -5.42
CA MET A 207 16.95 4.79 -6.28
C MET A 207 17.72 5.86 -7.06
N ASP A 208 18.89 5.50 -7.54
CA ASP A 208 19.79 6.43 -8.23
C ASP A 208 19.33 6.76 -9.65
N SER A 209 18.56 5.88 -10.30
CA SER A 209 18.04 6.10 -11.65
C SER A 209 16.63 5.61 -11.86
N ASP A 210 15.91 6.26 -12.78
CA ASP A 210 14.59 5.82 -13.23
C ASP A 210 14.64 4.44 -13.90
N ARG A 211 15.78 4.12 -14.52
CA ARG A 211 15.99 2.83 -15.16
C ARG A 211 15.93 1.68 -14.14
N ASP A 212 16.56 1.84 -12.99
CA ASP A 212 16.59 0.80 -11.94
C ASP A 212 15.18 0.53 -11.43
N ILE A 213 14.37 1.59 -11.24
CA ILE A 213 12.96 1.47 -10.89
C ILE A 213 12.17 0.73 -11.97
N LEU A 214 12.37 1.08 -13.23
CA LEU A 214 11.65 0.44 -14.34
C LEU A 214 12.05 -1.03 -14.51
N GLU A 215 13.31 -1.38 -14.30
CA GLU A 215 13.79 -2.77 -14.30
C GLU A 215 13.19 -3.57 -13.14
N MET A 216 13.12 -3.00 -11.93
CA MET A 216 12.43 -3.62 -10.78
C MET A 216 10.94 -3.83 -11.06
N VAL A 217 10.26 -2.83 -11.61
CA VAL A 217 8.84 -2.92 -12.00
C VAL A 217 8.65 -4.02 -13.03
N LYS A 218 9.47 -4.03 -14.09
CA LYS A 218 9.42 -5.06 -15.13
C LYS A 218 9.60 -6.45 -14.53
N GLY A 219 10.62 -6.65 -13.70
CA GLY A 219 10.87 -7.94 -13.03
C GLY A 219 9.69 -8.42 -12.19
N SER A 220 9.05 -7.51 -11.44
CA SER A 220 7.84 -7.82 -10.68
C SER A 220 6.68 -8.27 -11.58
N ILE A 221 6.47 -7.58 -12.69
CA ILE A 221 5.40 -7.91 -13.65
C ILE A 221 5.68 -9.24 -14.36
N ASP A 222 6.91 -9.48 -14.76
CA ASP A 222 7.34 -10.73 -15.40
C ASP A 222 7.18 -11.93 -14.43
N ALA A 223 7.33 -11.71 -13.14
CA ALA A 223 7.04 -12.69 -12.09
C ALA A 223 5.55 -12.94 -11.81
N GLY A 224 4.66 -12.17 -12.42
CA GLY A 224 3.21 -12.26 -12.21
C GLY A 224 2.64 -11.26 -11.20
N GLY A 225 3.41 -10.27 -10.78
CA GLY A 225 2.95 -9.16 -9.94
C GLY A 225 1.80 -8.38 -10.58
N ALA A 226 0.90 -7.87 -9.75
CA ALA A 226 -0.31 -7.18 -10.19
C ALA A 226 -0.11 -5.66 -10.38
N GLY A 227 1.09 -5.16 -10.17
CA GLY A 227 1.41 -3.74 -10.29
C GLY A 227 2.36 -3.25 -9.20
N VAL A 228 2.28 -1.96 -8.94
CA VAL A 228 3.22 -1.27 -8.04
C VAL A 228 2.50 -0.37 -7.04
N SER A 229 3.17 -0.16 -5.89
CA SER A 229 2.78 0.85 -4.91
C SER A 229 4.05 1.61 -4.48
N ILE A 230 4.49 2.54 -5.34
CA ILE A 230 5.77 3.24 -5.28
C ILE A 230 5.55 4.72 -5.00
N GLY A 231 6.15 5.26 -3.94
CA GLY A 231 6.06 6.67 -3.54
C GLY A 231 7.31 7.46 -3.86
N ARG A 232 8.33 7.40 -3.00
CA ARG A 232 9.54 8.24 -3.06
C ARG A 232 10.21 8.27 -4.43
N ASN A 233 10.25 7.18 -5.14
CA ASN A 233 10.79 7.11 -6.50
C ASN A 233 9.90 7.77 -7.57
N VAL A 234 8.73 8.27 -7.21
CA VAL A 234 7.82 8.99 -8.12
C VAL A 234 7.84 10.49 -7.84
N PHE A 235 7.83 10.89 -6.57
CA PHE A 235 7.67 12.31 -6.21
C PHE A 235 8.93 12.99 -5.64
N GLN A 236 10.05 12.27 -5.44
CA GLN A 236 11.34 12.85 -5.03
C GLN A 236 12.33 12.95 -6.23
#